data_dc0a67067f13d9bdfc84f8f0e0147126
#
_entry.id   dc0a67067f13d9bdfc84f8f0e0147126
#
_cell.length_a   1.000
_cell.length_b   1.000
_cell.length_c   1.000
_cell.angle_alpha   90.00
_cell.angle_beta   90.00
_cell.angle_gamma   90.00
#
_symmetry.space_group_name_H-M   'P 1'
#
loop_
_entity.id
_entity.type
_entity.pdbx_description
1 polymer ?
#
loop_
_entity_poly.entity_id
_entity_poly.type
_entity_poly.pdbx_seq_one_letter_code
_entity_poly.pdbx_strand_id
1 'polypeptide(L)'
;VNIHCAISFIVDPGPYAWNFGLRGDSGNFAVRGLGIAFLMWNATYPVFIALPNRFKVVGGIVLAQQLIGLIGESLLLAYLPHASFLFAASIMRFIYFDAFGLLIMTIAFVLLCVFSYRANHPRA
;
A
#
# COMPACT_ATOMS: atom_id res chain seq x y z
N VAL A 1 7.18 -0.66 6.34
CA VAL A 1 5.91 -1.03 7.00
C VAL A 1 5.24 -2.15 6.22
N ASN A 2 4.88 -1.99 4.95
CA ASN A 2 4.12 -2.99 4.18
C ASN A 2 4.79 -4.37 4.10
N ILE A 3 6.09 -4.45 3.85
CA ILE A 3 6.82 -5.73 3.80
C ILE A 3 6.78 -6.42 5.16
N HIS A 4 6.97 -5.69 6.25
CA HIS A 4 6.88 -6.25 7.59
C HIS A 4 5.48 -6.80 7.87
N CYS A 5 4.43 -6.03 7.53
CA CYS A 5 3.05 -6.46 7.66
C CYS A 5 2.77 -7.73 6.82
N ALA A 6 3.22 -7.75 5.57
CA ALA A 6 3.09 -8.91 4.68
C ALA A 6 3.74 -10.17 5.26
N ILE A 7 4.96 -10.05 5.77
CA ILE A 7 5.68 -11.17 6.40
C ILE A 7 4.94 -11.64 7.65
N SER A 8 4.49 -10.72 8.50
CA SER A 8 3.72 -11.06 9.72
C SER A 8 2.42 -11.81 9.38
N PHE A 9 1.71 -11.38 8.35
CA PHE A 9 0.49 -12.06 7.89
C PHE A 9 0.75 -13.48 7.39
N ILE A 10 1.91 -13.72 6.77
CA ILE A 10 2.27 -15.04 6.24
C ILE A 10 2.74 -15.96 7.37
N VAL A 11 3.60 -15.47 8.25
CA VAL A 11 4.26 -16.28 9.28
C VAL A 11 3.30 -16.60 10.43
N ASP A 12 2.64 -15.59 10.97
CA ASP A 12 1.72 -15.70 12.11
C ASP A 12 0.37 -15.00 11.82
N PRO A 13 -0.51 -15.62 11.02
CA PRO A 13 -1.79 -15.03 10.62
C PRO A 13 -2.83 -14.95 11.77
N GLY A 14 -2.71 -15.77 12.81
CA GLY A 14 -3.73 -15.95 13.83
C GLY A 14 -4.19 -14.65 14.52
N PRO A 15 -3.29 -13.82 15.05
CA PRO A 15 -3.67 -12.54 15.67
C PRO A 15 -4.39 -11.60 14.72
N TYR A 16 -4.00 -11.60 13.45
CA TYR A 16 -4.59 -10.74 12.42
C TYR A 16 -5.96 -11.28 11.96
N ALA A 17 -6.08 -12.59 11.77
CA ALA A 17 -7.36 -13.22 11.47
C ALA A 17 -8.40 -12.92 12.56
N TRP A 18 -8.00 -13.01 13.82
CA TRP A 18 -8.85 -12.66 14.94
C TRP A 18 -9.34 -11.20 14.88
N ASN A 19 -8.44 -10.25 14.57
CA ASN A 19 -8.80 -8.83 14.47
C ASN A 19 -9.79 -8.55 13.33
N PHE A 20 -9.76 -9.36 12.26
CA PHE A 20 -10.71 -9.32 11.15
C PHE A 20 -12.00 -10.12 11.42
N GLY A 21 -12.16 -10.70 12.61
CA GLY A 21 -13.31 -11.55 12.93
C GLY A 21 -13.28 -12.91 12.23
N LEU A 22 -12.18 -13.27 11.60
CA LEU A 22 -11.97 -14.55 10.92
C LEU A 22 -11.48 -15.59 11.92
N ARG A 23 -11.94 -16.83 11.77
CA ARG A 23 -11.57 -17.92 12.69
C ARG A 23 -11.16 -19.19 11.96
N GLY A 24 -10.36 -20.02 12.65
CA GLY A 24 -9.92 -21.31 12.15
C GLY A 24 -9.00 -21.23 10.95
N ASP A 25 -8.80 -22.36 10.29
CA ASP A 25 -7.84 -22.50 9.19
C ASP A 25 -8.20 -21.61 8.01
N SER A 26 -9.48 -21.48 7.69
CA SER A 26 -9.94 -20.61 6.59
C SER A 26 -9.58 -19.14 6.83
N GLY A 27 -9.70 -18.65 8.07
CA GLY A 27 -9.31 -17.30 8.43
C GLY A 27 -7.80 -17.08 8.31
N ASN A 28 -7.02 -18.04 8.81
CA ASN A 28 -5.56 -18.02 8.70
C ASN A 28 -5.11 -18.05 7.23
N PHE A 29 -5.78 -18.85 6.41
CA PHE A 29 -5.50 -18.94 4.97
C PHE A 29 -5.78 -17.62 4.24
N ALA A 30 -6.89 -16.97 4.55
CA ALA A 30 -7.27 -15.68 3.97
C ALA A 30 -6.22 -14.61 4.31
N VAL A 31 -5.78 -14.53 5.56
CA VAL A 31 -4.75 -13.56 6.00
C VAL A 31 -3.39 -13.84 5.36
N ARG A 32 -2.99 -15.11 5.24
CA ARG A 32 -1.77 -15.48 4.50
C ARG A 32 -1.83 -15.07 3.04
N GLY A 33 -2.97 -15.30 2.38
CA GLY A 33 -3.20 -14.86 1.00
C GLY A 33 -3.08 -13.35 0.84
N LEU A 34 -3.61 -12.58 1.79
CA LEU A 34 -3.46 -11.13 1.82
C LEU A 34 -1.99 -10.71 2.00
N GLY A 35 -1.24 -11.40 2.86
CA GLY A 35 0.20 -11.17 3.02
C GLY A 35 0.98 -11.41 1.73
N ILE A 36 0.66 -12.48 1.00
CA ILE A 36 1.26 -12.78 -0.32
C ILE A 36 0.92 -11.65 -1.32
N ALA A 37 -0.34 -11.20 -1.36
CA ALA A 37 -0.77 -10.10 -2.23
C ALA A 37 -0.01 -8.79 -1.91
N PHE A 38 0.23 -8.50 -0.63
CA PHE A 38 1.05 -7.38 -0.22
C PHE A 38 2.51 -7.49 -0.68
N LEU A 39 3.12 -8.67 -0.63
CA LEU A 39 4.47 -8.87 -1.18
C LEU A 39 4.51 -8.67 -2.70
N MET A 40 3.53 -9.21 -3.42
CA MET A 40 3.40 -9.01 -4.87
C MET A 40 3.28 -7.52 -5.21
N TRP A 41 2.46 -6.80 -4.48
CA TRP A 41 2.30 -5.35 -4.62
C TRP A 41 3.63 -4.61 -4.41
N ASN A 42 4.35 -4.96 -3.36
CA ASN A 42 5.60 -4.30 -3.01
C ASN A 42 6.77 -4.62 -3.96
N ALA A 43 6.65 -5.61 -4.84
CA ALA A 43 7.69 -5.96 -5.81
C ALA A 43 7.99 -4.83 -6.82
N THR A 44 7.07 -3.90 -7.05
CA THR A 44 7.26 -2.75 -7.96
C THR A 44 8.15 -1.66 -7.37
N TYR A 45 8.19 -1.51 -6.05
CA TYR A 45 8.92 -0.43 -5.37
C TYR A 45 10.44 -0.46 -5.58
N PRO A 46 11.15 -1.60 -5.40
CA PRO A 46 12.59 -1.65 -5.59
C PRO A 46 13.03 -1.23 -7.01
N VAL A 47 12.26 -1.61 -8.02
CA VAL A 47 12.55 -1.25 -9.42
C VAL A 47 12.49 0.26 -9.63
N PHE A 48 11.46 0.90 -9.10
CA PHE A 48 11.31 2.35 -9.20
C PHE A 48 12.35 3.10 -8.36
N ILE A 49 12.63 2.64 -7.13
CA ILE A 49 13.60 3.28 -6.24
C ILE A 49 15.02 3.21 -6.81
N ALA A 50 15.41 2.08 -7.40
CA ALA A 50 16.75 1.89 -7.94
C ALA A 50 17.03 2.78 -9.17
N LEU A 51 16.06 2.93 -10.07
CA LEU A 51 16.24 3.65 -11.33
C LEU A 51 15.02 4.55 -11.65
N PRO A 52 14.75 5.58 -10.84
CA PRO A 52 13.51 6.36 -10.92
C PRO A 52 13.35 7.09 -12.25
N ASN A 53 14.43 7.60 -12.83
CA ASN A 53 14.39 8.30 -14.11
C ASN A 53 14.05 7.37 -15.29
N ARG A 54 14.49 6.11 -15.22
CA ARG A 54 14.27 5.11 -16.26
C ARG A 54 12.87 4.50 -16.19
N PHE A 55 12.33 4.33 -14.97
CA PHE A 55 11.09 3.62 -14.71
C PHE A 55 9.96 4.54 -14.18
N LYS A 56 9.82 5.74 -14.76
CA LYS A 56 8.74 6.69 -14.38
C LYS A 56 7.34 6.08 -14.50
N VAL A 57 7.11 5.22 -15.49
CA VAL A 57 5.83 4.52 -15.64
C VAL A 57 5.54 3.64 -14.43
N VAL A 58 6.55 2.94 -13.91
CA VAL A 58 6.42 2.14 -12.68
C VAL A 58 6.07 3.03 -11.49
N GLY A 59 6.68 4.23 -11.41
CA GLY A 59 6.30 5.23 -10.40
C GLY A 59 4.83 5.62 -10.47
N GLY A 60 4.30 5.84 -11.67
CA GLY A 60 2.87 6.09 -11.88
C GLY A 60 1.98 4.91 -11.46
N ILE A 61 2.42 3.67 -11.74
CA ILE A 61 1.71 2.46 -11.29
C ILE A 61 1.70 2.38 -9.76
N VAL A 62 2.82 2.62 -9.10
CA VAL A 62 2.92 2.63 -7.63
C VAL A 62 1.97 3.66 -7.01
N LEU A 63 1.89 4.87 -7.58
CA LEU A 63 0.94 5.90 -7.11
C LEU A 63 -0.52 5.45 -7.31
N ALA A 64 -0.84 4.85 -8.45
CA ALA A 64 -2.18 4.33 -8.71
C ALA A 64 -2.55 3.20 -7.74
N GLN A 65 -1.64 2.27 -7.46
CA GLN A 65 -1.83 1.21 -6.48
C GLN A 65 -2.15 1.77 -5.09
N GLN A 66 -1.38 2.78 -4.65
CA GLN A 66 -1.56 3.42 -3.35
C GLN A 66 -2.91 4.15 -3.27
N LEU A 67 -3.30 4.83 -4.35
CA LEU A 67 -4.59 5.52 -4.43
C LEU A 67 -5.77 4.54 -4.39
N ILE A 68 -5.67 3.42 -5.11
CA ILE A 68 -6.70 2.36 -5.11
C ILE A 68 -6.84 1.77 -3.70
N GLY A 69 -5.72 1.50 -3.00
CA GLY A 69 -5.73 1.04 -1.62
C GLY A 69 -6.46 2.01 -0.71
N LEU A 70 -6.05 3.27 -0.72
CA LEU A 70 -6.66 4.33 0.10
C LEU A 70 -8.17 4.49 -0.14
N ILE A 71 -8.60 4.51 -1.41
CA ILE A 71 -10.03 4.62 -1.75
C ILE A 71 -10.77 3.36 -1.29
N GLY A 72 -10.24 2.17 -1.60
CA GLY A 72 -10.85 0.90 -1.25
C GLY A 72 -11.06 0.74 0.26
N GLU A 73 -10.03 1.03 1.05
CA GLU A 73 -10.09 0.96 2.52
C GLU A 73 -11.06 1.99 3.11
N SER A 74 -11.07 3.21 2.54
CA SER A 74 -12.01 4.26 2.96
C SER A 74 -13.46 3.86 2.68
N LEU A 75 -13.72 3.26 1.52
CA LEU A 75 -15.04 2.74 1.18
C LEU A 75 -15.44 1.57 2.08
N LEU A 76 -14.53 0.63 2.35
CA LEU A 76 -14.79 -0.46 3.29
C LEU A 76 -15.21 0.07 4.66
N LEU A 77 -14.50 1.06 5.19
CA LEU A 77 -14.83 1.67 6.47
C LEU A 77 -16.21 2.36 6.44
N ALA A 78 -16.56 3.04 5.33
CA ALA A 78 -17.82 3.73 5.17
C ALA A 78 -19.02 2.76 5.04
N TYR A 79 -18.82 1.61 4.38
CA TYR A 79 -19.89 0.63 4.14
C TYR A 79 -20.07 -0.42 5.25
N LEU A 80 -19.20 -0.43 6.27
CA LEU A 80 -19.25 -1.37 7.39
C LEU A 80 -19.60 -0.67 8.72
N PRO A 81 -20.80 -0.07 8.86
CA PRO A 81 -21.18 0.72 10.04
C PRO A 81 -21.27 -0.11 11.33
N HIS A 82 -21.30 -1.43 11.24
CA HIS A 82 -21.36 -2.35 12.38
C HIS A 82 -20.07 -3.16 12.56
N ALA A 83 -18.96 -2.73 11.94
CA ALA A 83 -17.66 -3.36 12.15
C ALA A 83 -17.26 -3.31 13.63
N SER A 84 -16.66 -4.39 14.13
CA SER A 84 -16.09 -4.36 15.47
C SER A 84 -15.07 -3.24 15.58
N PHE A 85 -14.93 -2.65 16.76
CA PHE A 85 -13.95 -1.58 17.03
C PHE A 85 -12.52 -1.97 16.59
N LEU A 86 -12.12 -3.22 16.82
CA LEU A 86 -10.80 -3.74 16.42
C LEU A 86 -10.62 -3.74 14.90
N PHE A 87 -11.66 -4.14 14.17
CA PHE A 87 -11.63 -4.15 12.71
C PHE A 87 -11.55 -2.74 12.12
N ALA A 88 -12.39 -1.83 12.62
CA ALA A 88 -12.36 -0.42 12.21
C ALA A 88 -11.00 0.24 12.51
N ALA A 89 -10.42 -0.03 13.69
CA ALA A 89 -9.10 0.47 14.06
C ALA A 89 -7.98 -0.07 13.16
N SER A 90 -8.09 -1.32 12.71
CA SER A 90 -7.13 -1.93 11.77
C SER A 90 -7.19 -1.25 10.41
N ILE A 91 -8.39 -1.09 9.85
CA ILE A 91 -8.58 -0.38 8.57
C ILE A 91 -8.09 1.07 8.66
N MET A 92 -8.39 1.78 9.75
CA MET A 92 -7.96 3.16 9.92
C MET A 92 -6.43 3.31 9.89
N ARG A 93 -5.67 2.35 10.46
CA ARG A 93 -4.20 2.34 10.38
C ARG A 93 -3.70 2.23 8.95
N PHE A 94 -4.32 1.41 8.13
CA PHE A 94 -3.98 1.28 6.70
C PHE A 94 -4.31 2.58 5.95
N ILE A 95 -5.48 3.16 6.17
CA ILE A 95 -5.88 4.45 5.58
C ILE A 95 -4.84 5.54 5.88
N TYR A 96 -4.43 5.71 7.14
CA TYR A 96 -3.40 6.69 7.50
C TYR A 96 -2.06 6.41 6.83
N PHE A 97 -1.68 5.14 6.80
CA PHE A 97 -0.43 4.72 6.15
C PHE A 97 -0.46 5.01 4.65
N ASP A 98 -1.55 4.66 3.98
CA ASP A 98 -1.70 4.84 2.54
C ASP A 98 -1.84 6.32 2.16
N ALA A 99 -2.58 7.11 2.94
CA ALA A 99 -2.70 8.54 2.72
C ALA A 99 -1.34 9.25 2.85
N PHE A 100 -0.58 8.95 3.91
CA PHE A 100 0.74 9.54 4.13
C PHE A 100 1.74 9.08 3.07
N GLY A 101 1.74 7.79 2.74
CA GLY A 101 2.58 7.22 1.68
C GLY A 101 2.28 7.84 0.32
N LEU A 102 1.00 7.97 -0.05
CA LEU A 102 0.57 8.60 -1.29
C LEU A 102 1.04 10.06 -1.38
N LEU A 103 0.91 10.83 -0.29
CA LEU A 103 1.35 12.22 -0.25
C LEU A 103 2.85 12.34 -0.52
N ILE A 104 3.67 11.62 0.24
CA ILE A 104 5.14 11.68 0.11
C ILE A 104 5.57 11.21 -1.28
N MET A 105 5.04 10.09 -1.75
CA MET A 105 5.41 9.55 -3.07
C MET A 105 4.97 10.44 -4.21
N THR A 106 3.81 11.09 -4.10
CA THR A 106 3.35 12.07 -5.10
C THR A 106 4.30 13.26 -5.18
N ILE A 107 4.68 13.83 -4.04
CA ILE A 107 5.65 14.93 -3.99
C ILE A 107 6.99 14.50 -4.64
N ALA A 108 7.52 13.36 -4.24
CA ALA A 108 8.78 12.84 -4.77
C ALA A 108 8.70 12.61 -6.29
N PHE A 109 7.58 12.05 -6.77
CA PHE A 109 7.38 11.79 -8.20
C PHE A 109 7.26 13.07 -9.02
N VAL A 110 6.52 14.07 -8.52
CA VAL A 110 6.41 15.38 -9.17
C VAL A 110 7.77 16.06 -9.25
N LEU A 111 8.53 16.06 -8.17
CA LEU A 111 9.90 16.62 -8.16
C LEU A 111 10.79 15.90 -9.17
N LEU A 112 10.75 14.57 -9.21
CA LEU A 112 11.48 13.77 -10.20
C LEU A 112 11.13 14.20 -11.63
N CYS A 113 9.85 14.37 -11.95
CA CYS A 113 9.39 14.78 -13.28
C CYS A 113 9.86 16.20 -13.62
N VAL A 114 9.75 17.15 -12.68
CA VAL A 114 10.19 18.54 -12.88
C VAL A 114 11.70 18.63 -13.09
N PHE A 115 12.50 17.96 -12.27
CA PHE A 115 13.96 17.97 -12.43
C PHE A 115 14.40 17.30 -13.73
N SER A 116 13.79 16.17 -14.10
CA SER A 116 14.07 15.51 -15.37
C SER A 116 13.72 16.38 -16.57
N TYR A 117 12.60 17.10 -16.50
CA TYR A 117 12.19 18.02 -17.57
C TYR A 117 13.19 19.16 -17.73
N ARG A 118 13.62 19.78 -16.60
CA ARG A 118 14.60 20.89 -16.63
C ARG A 118 15.97 20.44 -17.12
N ALA A 119 16.39 19.24 -16.77
CA ALA A 119 17.67 18.68 -17.25
C ALA A 119 17.68 18.46 -18.76
N ASN A 120 16.53 18.11 -19.35
CA ASN A 120 16.39 17.86 -20.79
C ASN A 120 16.09 19.14 -21.60
N HIS A 121 15.72 20.25 -20.95
CA HIS A 121 15.43 21.54 -21.57
C HIS A 121 16.18 22.65 -20.82
N PRO A 122 17.53 22.70 -20.91
CA PRO A 122 18.29 23.81 -20.32
C PRO A 122 17.82 25.11 -20.97
N ARG A 123 17.52 26.11 -20.14
CA ARG A 123 17.18 27.46 -20.66
C ARG A 123 18.43 27.98 -21.39
N ALA A 124 18.28 28.29 -22.65
CA ALA A 124 19.29 29.02 -23.42
C ALA A 124 19.51 30.42 -22.82
#